data_2e130403931ee9e946fe2c2c84a6af6d
#
_entry.id   2e130403931ee9e946fe2c2c84a6af6d
#
_cell.length_a   1.000
_cell.length_b   1.000
_cell.length_c   1.000
_cell.angle_alpha   90.00
_cell.angle_beta   90.00
_cell.angle_gamma   90.00
#
_symmetry.space_group_name_H-M   'P 1'
#
loop_
_entity.id
_entity.type
_entity.pdbx_description
1 polymer ?
#
loop_
_entity_poly.entity_id
_entity_poly.type
_entity_poly.pdbx_seq_one_letter_code
_entity_poly.pdbx_strand_id
1 'polypeptide(L)'
;MPRRARVAPGGFVDHALNRAVARLPLFQKDGDYEAFERVIVEARERVPIRILGYCLMPNHWHLVLWPKATGELTEFLRWLTHTHTMRWHTHYHTSGTGHLYQGRFKAFPIADDEHYFTVLRYVERNALRANLVERAEDWRWGSLRRRQHGDADQEAILTPGPSPLPRNWTELVNRPQTERELEALRRSVLRGSPFGPPAWQEKVARQLGLEWPLRSRGRPKKAADERRGA
;
A
#
# COMPACT_ATOMS: atom_id res chain seq x y z
N MET A 1 23.77 -2.76 -9.41
CA MET A 1 22.89 -2.50 -10.57
C MET A 1 22.07 -1.24 -10.30
N PRO A 2 21.96 -0.30 -11.23
CA PRO A 2 21.11 0.86 -11.04
C PRO A 2 19.65 0.42 -10.86
N ARG A 3 18.97 1.02 -9.87
CA ARG A 3 17.56 0.74 -9.63
C ARG A 3 16.72 1.29 -10.77
N ARG A 4 15.93 0.44 -11.41
CA ARG A 4 14.98 0.88 -12.46
C ARG A 4 14.06 1.98 -11.93
N ALA A 5 13.76 2.94 -12.80
CA ALA A 5 12.72 3.93 -12.52
C ALA A 5 11.40 3.20 -12.29
N ARG A 6 10.59 3.67 -11.32
CA ARG A 6 9.26 3.13 -11.10
C ARG A 6 8.34 3.66 -12.20
N VAL A 7 7.71 2.76 -12.91
CA VAL A 7 6.61 3.11 -13.81
C VAL A 7 5.33 3.13 -12.97
N ALA A 8 4.70 4.29 -12.86
CA ALA A 8 3.46 4.50 -12.14
C ALA A 8 2.50 5.24 -13.08
N PRO A 9 1.84 4.52 -14.01
CA PRO A 9 0.88 5.11 -14.92
C PRO A 9 -0.36 5.55 -14.15
N GLY A 10 -1.05 6.56 -14.66
CA GLY A 10 -2.38 6.92 -14.18
C GLY A 10 -3.43 5.86 -14.55
N GLY A 11 -4.58 5.92 -13.89
CA GLY A 11 -5.74 5.09 -14.18
C GLY A 11 -5.81 3.75 -13.46
N PHE A 12 -4.72 3.26 -12.86
CA PHE A 12 -4.74 2.06 -12.03
C PHE A 12 -4.98 2.40 -10.56
N VAL A 13 -5.72 1.56 -9.86
CA VAL A 13 -5.72 1.56 -8.40
C VAL A 13 -4.42 0.91 -7.93
N ASP A 14 -3.73 1.54 -7.01
CA ASP A 14 -2.47 1.03 -6.46
C ASP A 14 -2.56 0.81 -4.95
N HIS A 15 -1.99 -0.28 -4.48
CA HIS A 15 -1.68 -0.44 -3.06
C HIS A 15 -0.26 0.04 -2.81
N ALA A 16 -0.13 1.06 -1.97
CA ALA A 16 1.15 1.61 -1.56
C ALA A 16 1.42 1.35 -0.07
N LEU A 17 2.68 1.15 0.28
CA LEU A 17 3.09 0.94 1.67
C LEU A 17 4.54 1.34 1.90
N ASN A 18 4.86 1.71 3.14
CA ASN A 18 6.23 1.82 3.61
C ASN A 18 6.33 1.41 5.08
N ARG A 19 7.53 1.01 5.49
CA ARG A 19 7.80 0.51 6.84
C ARG A 19 9.05 1.15 7.40
N ALA A 20 9.08 1.38 8.71
CA ALA A 20 10.26 1.88 9.41
C ALA A 20 11.43 0.92 9.33
N VAL A 21 12.65 1.48 9.35
CA VAL A 21 13.88 0.72 9.50
C VAL A 21 13.83 -0.08 10.80
N ALA A 22 14.37 -1.30 10.79
CA ALA A 22 14.38 -2.20 11.95
C ALA A 22 13.01 -2.41 12.64
N ARG A 23 11.89 -2.10 11.96
CA ARG A 23 10.53 -2.12 12.52
C ARG A 23 10.33 -1.18 13.73
N LEU A 24 11.12 -0.13 13.83
CA LEU A 24 10.97 0.90 14.85
C LEU A 24 9.57 1.54 14.75
N PRO A 25 9.00 2.03 15.84
CA PRO A 25 7.71 2.70 15.81
C PRO A 25 7.80 4.01 15.00
N LEU A 26 6.93 4.14 13.99
CA LEU A 26 6.69 5.41 13.28
C LEU A 26 5.78 6.32 14.09
N PHE A 27 4.85 5.70 14.82
CA PHE A 27 3.81 6.38 15.58
C PHE A 27 3.86 5.83 17.01
N GLN A 28 4.30 6.67 17.96
CA GLN A 28 4.49 6.29 19.36
C GLN A 28 3.32 6.77 20.24
N LYS A 29 2.59 7.78 19.77
CA LYS A 29 1.44 8.41 20.45
C LYS A 29 0.44 8.90 19.42
N ASP A 30 -0.78 9.17 19.84
CA ASP A 30 -1.89 9.63 18.98
C ASP A 30 -1.51 10.84 18.12
N GLY A 31 -0.82 11.81 18.70
CA GLY A 31 -0.37 13.00 17.96
C GLY A 31 0.55 12.72 16.77
N ASP A 32 1.25 11.58 16.73
CA ASP A 32 2.09 11.19 15.60
C ASP A 32 1.23 10.73 14.42
N TYR A 33 0.17 9.97 14.71
CA TYR A 33 -0.81 9.56 13.69
C TYR A 33 -1.54 10.77 13.12
N GLU A 34 -2.01 11.69 13.98
CA GLU A 34 -2.64 12.94 13.58
C GLU A 34 -1.71 13.79 12.71
N ALA A 35 -0.43 13.88 13.09
CA ALA A 35 0.56 14.58 12.29
C ALA A 35 0.74 13.95 10.90
N PHE A 36 0.74 12.61 10.82
CA PHE A 36 0.84 11.92 9.54
C PHE A 36 -0.41 12.12 8.68
N GLU A 37 -1.60 12.11 9.24
CA GLU A 37 -2.84 12.41 8.51
C GLU A 37 -2.85 13.84 7.97
N ARG A 38 -2.36 14.81 8.74
CA ARG A 38 -2.13 16.17 8.21
C ARG A 38 -1.17 16.18 7.02
N VAL A 39 -0.08 15.42 7.09
CA VAL A 39 0.85 15.29 5.96
C VAL A 39 0.19 14.62 4.74
N ILE A 40 -0.74 13.68 4.93
CA ILE A 40 -1.55 13.10 3.83
C ILE A 40 -2.40 14.19 3.16
N VAL A 41 -3.08 15.03 3.94
CA VAL A 41 -3.90 16.14 3.43
C VAL A 41 -3.06 17.12 2.63
N GLU A 42 -1.95 17.62 3.21
CA GLU A 42 -1.03 18.53 2.55
C GLU A 42 -0.43 17.92 1.25
N ALA A 43 -0.10 16.62 1.27
CA ALA A 43 0.38 15.93 0.08
C ALA A 43 -0.68 15.89 -1.03
N ARG A 44 -1.97 15.73 -0.66
CA ARG A 44 -3.09 15.70 -1.59
C ARG A 44 -3.42 17.08 -2.17
N GLU A 45 -3.26 18.15 -1.39
CA GLU A 45 -3.37 19.52 -1.88
C GLU A 45 -2.32 19.81 -2.96
N ARG A 46 -1.11 19.28 -2.77
CA ARG A 46 -0.02 19.43 -3.73
C ARG A 46 -0.15 18.55 -4.97
N VAL A 47 -0.58 17.30 -4.77
CA VAL A 47 -0.81 16.30 -5.82
C VAL A 47 -2.20 15.71 -5.63
N PRO A 48 -3.21 16.16 -6.39
CA PRO A 48 -4.60 15.76 -6.21
C PRO A 48 -4.85 14.30 -6.58
N ILE A 49 -4.44 13.38 -5.71
CA ILE A 49 -4.65 11.95 -5.87
C ILE A 49 -5.90 11.48 -5.11
N ARG A 50 -6.60 10.51 -5.65
CA ARG A 50 -7.75 9.88 -4.97
C ARG A 50 -7.25 8.86 -3.96
N ILE A 51 -7.68 8.99 -2.71
CA ILE A 51 -7.35 8.08 -1.61
C ILE A 51 -8.59 7.24 -1.31
N LEU A 52 -8.50 5.94 -1.60
CA LEU A 52 -9.62 5.02 -1.50
C LEU A 52 -9.70 4.33 -0.14
N GLY A 53 -8.60 4.25 0.58
CA GLY A 53 -8.53 3.69 1.91
C GLY A 53 -7.11 3.70 2.46
N TYR A 54 -6.99 3.53 3.77
CA TYR A 54 -5.69 3.48 4.45
C TYR A 54 -5.77 2.78 5.81
N CYS A 55 -4.61 2.40 6.30
CA CYS A 55 -4.40 1.95 7.68
C CYS A 55 -3.00 2.34 8.14
N LEU A 56 -2.92 3.14 9.19
CA LEU A 56 -1.67 3.52 9.83
C LEU A 56 -1.40 2.55 10.97
N MET A 57 -0.32 1.80 10.87
CA MET A 57 0.10 0.81 11.86
C MET A 57 1.30 1.35 12.65
N PRO A 58 1.56 0.91 13.86
CA PRO A 58 2.62 1.49 14.69
C PRO A 58 3.99 1.65 14.00
N ASN A 59 4.34 0.80 13.07
CA ASN A 59 5.65 0.80 12.39
C ASN A 59 5.60 0.79 10.86
N HIS A 60 4.44 0.95 10.28
CA HIS A 60 4.24 1.00 8.83
C HIS A 60 2.87 1.59 8.49
N TRP A 61 2.66 1.91 7.24
CA TRP A 61 1.37 2.38 6.74
C TRP A 61 1.03 1.73 5.40
N HIS A 62 -0.26 1.63 5.14
CA HIS A 62 -0.85 1.18 3.88
C HIS A 62 -1.79 2.26 3.35
N LEU A 63 -1.71 2.53 2.05
CA LEU A 63 -2.62 3.43 1.32
C LEU A 63 -3.13 2.70 0.07
N VAL A 64 -4.41 2.86 -0.23
CA VAL A 64 -5.00 2.47 -1.52
C VAL A 64 -5.26 3.76 -2.29
N LEU A 65 -4.55 3.94 -3.39
CA LEU A 65 -4.49 5.21 -4.14
C LEU A 65 -4.95 4.99 -5.58
N TRP A 66 -5.56 6.03 -6.16
CA TRP A 66 -6.00 5.98 -7.55
C TRP A 66 -5.56 7.25 -8.30
N PRO A 67 -4.34 7.27 -8.84
CA PRO A 67 -3.82 8.38 -9.63
C PRO A 67 -4.59 8.54 -10.94
N LYS A 68 -4.80 9.78 -11.39
CA LYS A 68 -5.38 10.09 -12.70
C LYS A 68 -4.33 10.09 -13.79
N ALA A 69 -3.18 10.70 -13.52
CA ALA A 69 -2.11 10.87 -14.48
C ALA A 69 -0.84 10.09 -14.11
N THR A 70 -0.03 9.81 -15.12
CA THR A 70 1.28 9.18 -14.94
C THR A 70 2.19 10.07 -14.10
N GLY A 71 2.83 9.46 -13.09
CA GLY A 71 3.76 10.16 -12.19
C GLY A 71 3.12 10.65 -10.89
N GLU A 72 1.82 10.93 -10.83
CA GLU A 72 1.13 11.42 -9.61
C GLU A 72 1.41 10.54 -8.39
N LEU A 73 1.28 9.21 -8.54
CA LEU A 73 1.57 8.27 -7.44
C LEU A 73 2.98 8.44 -6.89
N THR A 74 3.96 8.56 -7.77
CA THR A 74 5.36 8.69 -7.37
C THR A 74 5.62 10.05 -6.71
N GLU A 75 5.08 11.12 -7.25
CA GLU A 75 5.24 12.47 -6.71
C GLU A 75 4.57 12.59 -5.34
N PHE A 76 3.32 12.16 -5.21
CA PHE A 76 2.58 12.14 -3.95
C PHE A 76 3.34 11.39 -2.87
N LEU A 77 3.72 10.12 -3.13
CA LEU A 77 4.38 9.29 -2.14
C LEU A 77 5.81 9.75 -1.82
N ARG A 78 6.51 10.34 -2.77
CA ARG A 78 7.83 10.96 -2.54
C ARG A 78 7.70 12.13 -1.59
N TRP A 79 6.75 13.01 -1.84
CA TRP A 79 6.53 14.19 -1.01
C TRP A 79 6.06 13.77 0.40
N LEU A 80 5.05 12.89 0.50
CA LEU A 80 4.54 12.34 1.76
C LEU A 80 5.64 11.75 2.63
N THR A 81 6.44 10.84 2.07
CA THR A 81 7.48 10.15 2.83
C THR A 81 8.64 11.06 3.21
N HIS A 82 9.02 12.00 2.34
CA HIS A 82 10.07 12.98 2.63
C HIS A 82 9.64 13.92 3.75
N THR A 83 8.46 14.55 3.62
CA THR A 83 7.93 15.49 4.61
C THR A 83 7.74 14.82 5.97
N HIS A 84 7.17 13.62 6.01
CA HIS A 84 7.04 12.86 7.24
C HIS A 84 8.41 12.58 7.87
N THR A 85 9.40 12.12 7.09
CA THR A 85 10.75 11.85 7.59
C THR A 85 11.38 13.09 8.22
N MET A 86 11.31 14.22 7.54
CA MET A 86 11.89 15.48 8.05
C MET A 86 11.22 15.92 9.35
N ARG A 87 9.87 15.93 9.38
CA ARG A 87 9.10 16.33 10.58
C ARG A 87 9.31 15.37 11.74
N TRP A 88 9.36 14.07 11.46
CA TRP A 88 9.61 13.03 12.46
C TRP A 88 10.98 13.20 13.12
N HIS A 89 12.04 13.34 12.34
CA HIS A 89 13.38 13.55 12.87
C HIS A 89 13.51 14.85 13.66
N THR A 90 12.86 15.90 13.21
CA THR A 90 12.83 17.18 13.93
C THR A 90 12.12 17.03 15.28
N HIS A 91 10.94 16.37 15.28
CA HIS A 91 10.13 16.17 16.48
C HIS A 91 10.84 15.31 17.53
N TYR A 92 11.51 14.24 17.11
CA TYR A 92 12.21 13.30 17.98
C TYR A 92 13.70 13.64 18.21
N HIS A 93 14.16 14.77 17.70
CA HIS A 93 15.56 15.21 17.82
C HIS A 93 16.58 14.17 17.34
N THR A 94 16.24 13.45 16.26
CA THR A 94 17.05 12.36 15.68
C THR A 94 17.62 12.70 14.33
N SER A 95 17.71 13.98 13.97
CA SER A 95 18.32 14.42 12.71
C SER A 95 19.76 13.92 12.58
N GLY A 96 20.10 13.30 11.45
CA GLY A 96 21.45 12.74 11.22
C GLY A 96 21.65 11.29 11.70
N THR A 97 20.67 10.66 12.38
CA THR A 97 20.83 9.28 12.89
C THR A 97 20.55 8.19 11.86
N GLY A 98 20.21 8.53 10.63
CA GLY A 98 19.97 7.59 9.55
C GLY A 98 18.56 7.67 8.94
N HIS A 99 18.14 6.58 8.31
CA HIS A 99 16.87 6.54 7.59
C HIS A 99 15.70 6.16 8.50
N LEU A 100 14.58 6.90 8.42
CA LEU A 100 13.33 6.53 9.10
C LEU A 100 12.72 5.27 8.45
N TYR A 101 12.68 5.20 7.13
CA TYR A 101 12.12 4.09 6.38
C TYR A 101 13.18 3.11 5.90
N GLN A 102 12.83 1.80 5.80
CA GLN A 102 13.72 0.74 5.29
C GLN A 102 14.22 1.00 3.87
N GLY A 103 13.55 1.88 3.14
CA GLY A 103 13.86 2.23 1.78
C GLY A 103 12.72 3.00 1.12
N ARG A 104 12.74 3.03 -0.21
CA ARG A 104 11.63 3.64 -0.95
C ARG A 104 10.32 2.89 -0.67
N PHE A 105 9.20 3.61 -0.65
CA PHE A 105 7.87 3.00 -0.59
C PHE A 105 7.71 1.90 -1.66
N LYS A 106 6.89 0.91 -1.37
CA LYS A 106 6.45 -0.09 -2.34
C LYS A 106 5.08 0.31 -2.86
N ALA A 107 4.80 0.02 -4.12
CA ALA A 107 3.47 0.13 -4.69
C ALA A 107 3.31 -0.94 -5.78
N PHE A 108 2.09 -1.39 -5.98
CA PHE A 108 1.72 -2.29 -7.06
C PHE A 108 0.27 -2.03 -7.50
N PRO A 109 -0.03 -2.15 -8.81
CA PRO A 109 -1.36 -1.96 -9.33
C PRO A 109 -2.27 -3.14 -8.99
N ILE A 110 -3.54 -2.83 -8.84
CA ILE A 110 -4.63 -3.75 -8.49
C ILE A 110 -5.64 -3.74 -9.63
N ALA A 111 -6.20 -4.88 -9.98
CA ALA A 111 -7.37 -4.93 -10.85
C ALA A 111 -8.58 -4.28 -10.15
N ASP A 112 -9.41 -3.59 -10.91
CA ASP A 112 -10.53 -2.76 -10.44
C ASP A 112 -11.85 -3.53 -10.20
N ASP A 113 -11.75 -4.82 -10.05
CA ASP A 113 -12.82 -5.78 -9.79
C ASP A 113 -12.84 -6.23 -8.30
N GLU A 114 -13.18 -7.48 -8.06
CA GLU A 114 -13.15 -8.10 -6.72
C GLU A 114 -11.77 -8.03 -6.04
N HIS A 115 -10.69 -7.89 -6.83
CA HIS A 115 -9.34 -7.76 -6.29
C HIS A 115 -9.15 -6.42 -5.59
N TYR A 116 -9.79 -5.35 -6.06
CA TYR A 116 -9.83 -4.07 -5.36
C TYR A 116 -10.44 -4.23 -3.95
N PHE A 117 -11.60 -4.88 -3.83
CA PHE A 117 -12.22 -5.13 -2.52
C PHE A 117 -11.35 -6.02 -1.64
N THR A 118 -10.71 -7.03 -2.22
CA THR A 118 -9.80 -7.90 -1.49
C THR A 118 -8.63 -7.14 -0.88
N VAL A 119 -8.02 -6.21 -1.62
CA VAL A 119 -6.92 -5.39 -1.13
C VAL A 119 -7.41 -4.34 -0.13
N LEU A 120 -8.52 -3.66 -0.40
CA LEU A 120 -9.08 -2.67 0.51
C LEU A 120 -9.43 -3.30 1.87
N ARG A 121 -10.08 -4.48 1.84
CA ARG A 121 -10.35 -5.29 3.02
C ARG A 121 -9.07 -5.68 3.77
N TYR A 122 -8.02 -6.10 3.04
CA TYR A 122 -6.72 -6.42 3.64
C TYR A 122 -6.13 -5.20 4.36
N VAL A 123 -6.22 -4.02 3.79
CA VAL A 123 -5.72 -2.77 4.36
C VAL A 123 -6.53 -2.38 5.59
N GLU A 124 -7.85 -2.32 5.49
CA GLU A 124 -8.73 -1.89 6.58
C GLU A 124 -8.78 -2.89 7.75
N ARG A 125 -8.54 -4.20 7.48
CA ARG A 125 -8.45 -5.24 8.51
C ARG A 125 -7.06 -5.32 9.19
N ASN A 126 -6.09 -4.51 8.80
CA ASN A 126 -4.70 -4.71 9.20
C ASN A 126 -4.49 -4.67 10.72
N ALA A 127 -5.13 -3.72 11.41
CA ALA A 127 -5.03 -3.59 12.86
C ALA A 127 -5.71 -4.76 13.59
N LEU A 128 -6.90 -5.19 13.15
CA LEU A 128 -7.58 -6.36 13.68
C LEU A 128 -6.73 -7.63 13.48
N ARG A 129 -6.14 -7.82 12.30
CA ARG A 129 -5.24 -8.96 12.04
C ARG A 129 -3.97 -8.93 12.89
N ALA A 130 -3.55 -7.75 13.31
CA ALA A 130 -2.40 -7.56 14.20
C ALA A 130 -2.78 -7.63 15.71
N ASN A 131 -4.03 -7.97 16.03
CA ASN A 131 -4.59 -8.02 17.39
C ASN A 131 -4.42 -6.70 18.17
N LEU A 132 -4.50 -5.55 17.47
CA LEU A 132 -4.46 -4.22 18.10
C LEU A 132 -5.86 -3.76 18.51
N VAL A 133 -6.90 -4.33 17.93
CA VAL A 133 -8.31 -4.08 18.20
C VAL A 133 -9.11 -5.38 18.04
N GLU A 134 -10.30 -5.44 18.63
CA GLU A 134 -11.22 -6.58 18.51
C GLU A 134 -12.07 -6.50 17.23
N ARG A 135 -12.34 -5.29 16.75
CA ARG A 135 -13.07 -5.00 15.51
C ARG A 135 -12.30 -3.99 14.66
N ALA A 136 -12.34 -4.15 13.35
CA ALA A 136 -11.54 -3.31 12.44
C ALA A 136 -11.92 -1.83 12.50
N GLU A 137 -13.19 -1.52 12.71
CA GLU A 137 -13.73 -0.15 12.86
C GLU A 137 -13.31 0.53 14.17
N ASP A 138 -12.82 -0.23 15.15
CA ASP A 138 -12.30 0.35 16.40
C ASP A 138 -10.90 0.95 16.22
N TRP A 139 -10.22 0.63 15.12
CA TRP A 139 -8.92 1.21 14.85
C TRP A 139 -9.04 2.65 14.37
N ARG A 140 -8.75 3.60 15.26
CA ARG A 140 -8.89 5.05 15.05
C ARG A 140 -8.14 5.55 13.81
N TRP A 141 -7.01 4.93 13.47
CA TRP A 141 -6.08 5.34 12.41
C TRP A 141 -6.27 4.56 11.11
N GLY A 142 -7.50 4.21 10.81
CA GLY A 142 -7.90 3.47 9.62
C GLY A 142 -9.09 4.08 8.89
N SER A 143 -9.13 3.91 7.57
CA SER A 143 -10.20 4.43 6.72
C SER A 143 -11.58 3.84 7.04
N LEU A 144 -11.66 2.61 7.58
CA LEU A 144 -12.95 2.03 7.98
C LEU A 144 -13.60 2.84 9.11
N ARG A 145 -12.83 3.19 10.14
CA ARG A 145 -13.28 4.06 11.22
C ARG A 145 -13.77 5.41 10.70
N ARG A 146 -13.01 6.00 9.78
CA ARG A 146 -13.34 7.30 9.16
C ARG A 146 -14.67 7.27 8.44
N ARG A 147 -14.96 6.20 7.69
CA ARG A 147 -16.23 6.03 6.96
C ARG A 147 -17.44 5.93 7.88
N GLN A 148 -17.24 5.45 9.11
CA GLN A 148 -18.33 5.19 10.03
C GLN A 148 -18.56 6.33 11.04
N HIS A 149 -17.49 6.98 11.46
CA HIS A 149 -17.46 7.88 12.61
C HIS A 149 -16.65 9.16 12.34
N GLY A 150 -16.15 9.36 11.13
CA GLY A 150 -15.42 10.55 10.76
C GLY A 150 -16.34 11.77 10.74
N ASP A 151 -15.82 12.92 11.16
CA ASP A 151 -16.42 14.20 10.84
C ASP A 151 -16.20 14.54 9.35
N ALA A 152 -16.85 15.61 8.86
CA ALA A 152 -16.79 16.01 7.46
C ALA A 152 -15.34 16.27 6.97
N ASP A 153 -14.48 16.81 7.83
CA ASP A 153 -13.07 17.07 7.49
C ASP A 153 -12.27 15.76 7.39
N GLN A 154 -12.58 14.80 8.24
CA GLN A 154 -11.94 13.50 8.25
C GLN A 154 -12.40 12.62 7.09
N GLU A 155 -13.69 12.65 6.75
CA GLU A 155 -14.22 11.99 5.55
C GLU A 155 -13.65 12.59 4.26
N ALA A 156 -13.33 13.88 4.25
CA ALA A 156 -12.75 14.57 3.10
C ALA A 156 -11.40 14.01 2.63
N ILE A 157 -10.69 13.24 3.46
CA ILE A 157 -9.48 12.51 3.03
C ILE A 157 -9.82 11.44 2.01
N LEU A 158 -10.99 10.79 2.15
CA LEU A 158 -11.38 9.65 1.33
C LEU A 158 -12.12 10.07 0.06
N THR A 159 -11.92 9.31 -0.98
CA THR A 159 -12.60 9.46 -2.26
C THR A 159 -13.34 8.16 -2.60
N PRO A 160 -14.51 8.21 -3.24
CA PRO A 160 -15.17 7.02 -3.74
C PRO A 160 -14.26 6.21 -4.67
N GLY A 161 -14.34 4.87 -4.54
CA GLY A 161 -13.59 3.94 -5.39
C GLY A 161 -14.22 3.73 -6.77
N PRO A 162 -13.59 2.88 -7.61
CA PRO A 162 -14.12 2.54 -8.93
C PRO A 162 -15.47 1.83 -8.87
N SER A 163 -15.74 1.15 -7.77
CA SER A 163 -17.01 0.48 -7.50
C SER A 163 -17.52 0.85 -6.10
N PRO A 164 -18.84 0.98 -5.90
CA PRO A 164 -19.42 1.27 -4.60
C PRO A 164 -19.13 0.12 -3.63
N LEU A 165 -18.86 0.47 -2.36
CA LEU A 165 -18.66 -0.55 -1.33
C LEU A 165 -19.98 -1.31 -1.06
N PRO A 166 -19.92 -2.62 -0.83
CA PRO A 166 -21.08 -3.42 -0.39
C PRO A 166 -21.71 -2.84 0.88
N ARG A 167 -23.04 -2.92 1.02
CA ARG A 167 -23.75 -2.43 2.22
C ARG A 167 -23.25 -3.05 3.52
N ASN A 168 -22.81 -4.30 3.48
CA ASN A 168 -22.25 -5.04 4.61
C ASN A 168 -20.71 -4.98 4.66
N TRP A 169 -20.11 -3.90 4.15
CA TRP A 169 -18.65 -3.78 4.04
C TRP A 169 -17.93 -3.99 5.37
N THR A 170 -18.39 -3.39 6.44
CA THR A 170 -17.79 -3.56 7.78
C THR A 170 -17.78 -5.01 8.24
N GLU A 171 -18.87 -5.74 8.02
CA GLU A 171 -18.92 -7.16 8.34
C GLU A 171 -17.92 -7.95 7.51
N LEU A 172 -17.81 -7.63 6.22
CA LEU A 172 -16.83 -8.26 5.33
C LEU A 172 -15.40 -7.99 5.78
N VAL A 173 -15.08 -6.77 6.21
CA VAL A 173 -13.75 -6.44 6.74
C VAL A 173 -13.46 -7.23 8.02
N ASN A 174 -14.42 -7.41 8.89
CA ASN A 174 -14.24 -8.17 10.14
C ASN A 174 -14.11 -9.69 9.93
N ARG A 175 -14.64 -10.24 8.83
CA ARG A 175 -14.46 -11.69 8.53
C ARG A 175 -13.01 -11.99 8.17
N PRO A 176 -12.42 -13.09 8.64
CA PRO A 176 -11.09 -13.52 8.22
C PRO A 176 -10.99 -13.69 6.70
N GLN A 177 -9.89 -13.25 6.12
CA GLN A 177 -9.52 -13.60 4.75
C GLN A 177 -8.98 -15.03 4.72
N THR A 178 -9.18 -15.72 3.61
CA THR A 178 -8.61 -17.07 3.43
C THR A 178 -7.08 -16.99 3.36
N GLU A 179 -6.40 -18.05 3.78
CA GLU A 179 -4.93 -18.08 3.72
C GLU A 179 -4.43 -17.94 2.27
N ARG A 180 -5.15 -18.46 1.30
CA ARG A 180 -4.86 -18.31 -0.13
C ARG A 180 -4.88 -16.84 -0.57
N GLU A 181 -5.90 -16.07 -0.14
CA GLU A 181 -5.97 -14.62 -0.41
C GLU A 181 -4.80 -13.88 0.22
N LEU A 182 -4.50 -14.20 1.48
CA LEU A 182 -3.41 -13.57 2.22
C LEU A 182 -2.04 -13.88 1.61
N GLU A 183 -1.79 -15.11 1.19
CA GLU A 183 -0.54 -15.49 0.53
C GLU A 183 -0.37 -14.77 -0.81
N ALA A 184 -1.44 -14.70 -1.62
CA ALA A 184 -1.40 -13.98 -2.89
C ALA A 184 -1.09 -12.49 -2.68
N LEU A 185 -1.77 -11.83 -1.74
CA LEU A 185 -1.52 -10.43 -1.38
C LEU A 185 -0.10 -10.21 -0.82
N ARG A 186 0.33 -11.03 0.13
CA ARG A 186 1.68 -10.98 0.70
C ARG A 186 2.76 -11.12 -0.37
N ARG A 187 2.52 -11.96 -1.38
CA ARG A 187 3.40 -12.10 -2.53
C ARG A 187 3.51 -10.79 -3.31
N SER A 188 2.38 -10.15 -3.63
CA SER A 188 2.37 -8.85 -4.31
C SER A 188 3.02 -7.76 -3.47
N VAL A 189 2.74 -7.68 -2.16
CA VAL A 189 3.41 -6.77 -1.21
C VAL A 189 4.93 -6.98 -1.19
N LEU A 190 5.38 -8.24 -1.19
CA LEU A 190 6.81 -8.55 -1.12
C LEU A 190 7.53 -8.23 -2.43
N ARG A 191 6.91 -8.55 -3.56
CA ARG A 191 7.54 -8.47 -4.88
C ARG A 191 7.26 -7.18 -5.64
N GLY A 192 6.20 -6.45 -5.29
CA GLY A 192 5.68 -5.32 -6.08
C GLY A 192 5.05 -5.79 -7.40
N SER A 193 4.47 -7.00 -7.41
CA SER A 193 3.80 -7.56 -8.60
C SER A 193 2.35 -7.09 -8.67
N PRO A 194 1.78 -6.87 -9.87
CA PRO A 194 0.36 -6.58 -10.05
C PRO A 194 -0.52 -7.62 -9.33
N PHE A 195 -1.66 -7.19 -8.78
CA PHE A 195 -2.62 -8.05 -8.09
C PHE A 195 -3.96 -8.05 -8.82
N GLY A 196 -4.33 -9.20 -9.39
CA GLY A 196 -5.52 -9.38 -10.22
C GLY A 196 -5.59 -10.79 -10.80
N PRO A 197 -6.50 -11.05 -11.75
CA PRO A 197 -6.54 -12.31 -12.47
C PRO A 197 -5.22 -12.58 -13.22
N PRO A 198 -4.77 -13.84 -13.40
CA PRO A 198 -3.47 -14.15 -14.02
C PRO A 198 -3.22 -13.47 -15.37
N ALA A 199 -4.19 -13.52 -16.28
CA ALA A 199 -4.08 -12.88 -17.58
C ALA A 199 -3.92 -11.35 -17.49
N TRP A 200 -4.63 -10.72 -16.55
CA TRP A 200 -4.50 -9.29 -16.27
C TRP A 200 -3.12 -8.96 -15.67
N GLN A 201 -2.65 -9.78 -14.71
CA GLN A 201 -1.31 -9.61 -14.13
C GLN A 201 -0.21 -9.63 -15.20
N GLU A 202 -0.26 -10.61 -16.12
CA GLU A 202 0.71 -10.71 -17.20
C GLU A 202 0.64 -9.55 -18.19
N LYS A 203 -0.58 -9.12 -18.55
CA LYS A 203 -0.81 -7.97 -19.42
C LYS A 203 -0.22 -6.70 -18.80
N VAL A 204 -0.59 -6.40 -17.55
CA VAL A 204 -0.15 -5.20 -16.85
C VAL A 204 1.35 -5.27 -16.56
N ALA A 205 1.88 -6.43 -16.18
CA ALA A 205 3.32 -6.59 -15.99
C ALA A 205 4.13 -6.29 -17.25
N ARG A 206 3.69 -6.75 -18.43
CA ARG A 206 4.32 -6.39 -19.72
C ARG A 206 4.22 -4.91 -20.01
N GLN A 207 3.03 -4.33 -19.86
CA GLN A 207 2.79 -2.90 -20.09
C GLN A 207 3.68 -2.00 -19.22
N LEU A 208 3.97 -2.41 -17.98
CA LEU A 208 4.68 -1.64 -16.99
C LEU A 208 6.15 -2.05 -16.81
N GLY A 209 6.65 -3.04 -17.56
CA GLY A 209 7.99 -3.59 -17.38
C GLY A 209 8.18 -4.26 -16.02
N LEU A 210 7.12 -4.86 -15.46
CA LEU A 210 7.06 -5.53 -14.17
C LEU A 210 7.05 -7.06 -14.29
N GLU A 211 7.58 -7.64 -15.36
CA GLU A 211 7.62 -9.10 -15.56
C GLU A 211 8.55 -9.78 -14.56
N TRP A 212 9.60 -9.08 -14.13
CA TRP A 212 10.54 -9.63 -13.15
C TRP A 212 9.87 -10.03 -11.81
N PRO A 213 8.95 -9.28 -11.22
CA PRO A 213 8.23 -9.69 -10.03
C PRO A 213 7.38 -10.95 -10.19
N LEU A 214 6.96 -11.29 -11.40
CA LEU A 214 6.16 -12.49 -11.68
C LEU A 214 7.01 -13.77 -11.78
N ARG A 215 8.32 -13.67 -12.04
CA ARG A 215 9.20 -14.83 -12.17
C ARG A 215 9.38 -15.54 -10.83
N SER A 216 9.43 -16.88 -10.86
CA SER A 216 9.76 -17.68 -9.67
C SER A 216 11.16 -17.32 -9.15
N ARG A 217 11.34 -17.29 -7.81
CA ARG A 217 12.68 -17.17 -7.24
C ARG A 217 13.42 -18.50 -7.41
N GLY A 218 14.61 -18.46 -7.96
CA GLY A 218 15.50 -19.61 -8.10
C GLY A 218 16.53 -19.38 -9.21
N ARG A 219 17.61 -20.14 -9.15
CA ARG A 219 18.56 -20.23 -10.28
C ARG A 219 17.79 -20.85 -11.45
N PRO A 220 17.85 -20.29 -12.68
CA PRO A 220 17.28 -20.96 -13.85
C PRO A 220 17.74 -22.42 -13.87
N LYS A 221 16.83 -23.36 -14.00
CA LYS A 221 17.22 -24.75 -14.29
C LYS A 221 18.12 -24.70 -15.53
N LYS A 222 19.35 -25.24 -15.45
CA LYS A 222 20.17 -25.48 -16.62
C LYS A 222 19.30 -26.27 -17.60
N ALA A 223 19.19 -25.81 -18.83
CA ALA A 223 18.63 -26.63 -19.90
C ALA A 223 19.37 -27.97 -19.86
N ALA A 224 18.62 -29.05 -19.84
CA ALA A 224 19.21 -30.38 -19.94
C ALA A 224 20.01 -30.40 -21.25
N ASP A 225 21.30 -30.67 -21.15
CA ASP A 225 22.21 -30.78 -22.30
C ASP A 225 21.82 -32.06 -23.06
N GLU A 226 21.06 -31.92 -24.15
CA GLU A 226 20.67 -32.98 -25.06
C GLU A 226 21.86 -33.43 -25.94
N ARG A 227 23.06 -33.36 -25.44
CA ARG A 227 24.27 -33.87 -26.09
C ARG A 227 24.94 -34.96 -25.28
N ARG A 228 24.33 -36.14 -25.25
CA ARG A 228 25.05 -37.44 -25.10
C ARG A 228 24.28 -38.50 -25.88
N GLY A 229 24.68 -38.69 -27.11
CA GLY A 229 24.18 -39.77 -27.98
C GLY A 229 24.71 -39.61 -29.39
N ALA A 230 25.98 -39.86 -29.60
CA ALA A 230 26.54 -40.32 -30.89
C ALA A 230 27.80 -41.12 -30.54
#